data_a0d6e0a7b030af2efd2abd6bf04aff78
#
_entry.id   a0d6e0a7b030af2efd2abd6bf04aff78
#
_cell.length_a   1.000
_cell.length_b   1.000
_cell.length_c   1.000
_cell.angle_alpha   90.00
_cell.angle_beta   90.00
_cell.angle_gamma   90.00
#
_symmetry.space_group_name_H-M   'P 1'
#
loop_
_entity.id
_entity.type
_entity.pdbx_description
1 polymer ?
#
loop_
_entity_poly.entity_id
_entity_poly.type
_entity_poly.pdbx_seq_one_letter_code
_entity_poly.pdbx_strand_id
1 'polypeptide(L)'
;TAEEMQRDRHQYRAQWLVRQERWDEIATLLHDADMRREMTPGAMPVAELMAFGARADVILAAEHALYDGKPASDAPLMAGIEALEHVLADHAESPVIAAIVAQAHMDIGWAWRGTGWDSDVPARNHAAFVAHFERAEQILAPFDKDTAASPLLAATHCAQLGGTGGDARAVADRYARLIDLNPENPRPMRAMGNHLLPRWHGSYDQLELEARRTAARTEESWGAGGYTWVQFDAISCDARACANLDVPFFIEGLRDILARRPDPHTANLLAAYCASAIGQATPSEDAAGAVRAEIADCARWIVRDHMTELHPMLWAHAARG
;
A
#
# COMPACT_ATOMS: atom_id res chain seq x y z
N THR A 1 11.76 -14.12 -9.78
CA THR A 1 11.17 -14.96 -8.73
C THR A 1 9.74 -15.39 -9.10
N ALA A 2 9.21 -16.42 -8.45
CA ALA A 2 7.83 -16.88 -8.69
C ALA A 2 6.80 -15.76 -8.36
N GLU A 3 7.05 -14.98 -7.32
CA GLU A 3 6.22 -13.85 -6.94
C GLU A 3 6.22 -12.76 -8.02
N GLU A 4 7.36 -12.33 -8.51
CA GLU A 4 7.47 -11.34 -9.59
C GLU A 4 6.74 -11.79 -10.85
N MET A 5 6.94 -13.06 -11.28
CA MET A 5 6.24 -13.59 -12.45
C MET A 5 4.71 -13.61 -12.28
N GLN A 6 4.20 -13.92 -11.07
CA GLN A 6 2.75 -13.90 -10.81
C GLN A 6 2.21 -12.47 -10.83
N ARG A 7 2.92 -11.52 -10.19
CA ARG A 7 2.54 -10.09 -10.21
C ARG A 7 2.49 -9.55 -11.63
N ASP A 8 3.56 -9.75 -12.41
CA ASP A 8 3.65 -9.31 -13.79
C ASP A 8 2.54 -9.93 -14.65
N ARG A 9 2.27 -11.22 -14.46
CA ARG A 9 1.23 -11.94 -15.21
C ARG A 9 -0.15 -11.31 -15.00
N HIS A 10 -0.54 -11.00 -13.76
CA HIS A 10 -1.85 -10.43 -13.46
C HIS A 10 -1.97 -8.99 -13.95
N GLN A 11 -0.94 -8.17 -13.72
CA GLN A 11 -0.88 -6.79 -14.22
C GLN A 11 -0.95 -6.74 -15.76
N TYR A 12 -0.13 -7.55 -16.43
CA TYR A 12 -0.04 -7.58 -17.87
C TYR A 12 -1.34 -8.08 -18.52
N ARG A 13 -1.99 -9.09 -17.90
CA ARG A 13 -3.28 -9.58 -18.38
C ARG A 13 -4.34 -8.48 -18.34
N ALA A 14 -4.44 -7.74 -17.25
CA ALA A 14 -5.41 -6.66 -17.13
C ALA A 14 -5.10 -5.53 -18.12
N GLN A 15 -3.86 -5.10 -18.22
CA GLN A 15 -3.42 -4.08 -19.18
C GLN A 15 -3.73 -4.50 -20.63
N TRP A 16 -3.48 -5.77 -20.98
CA TRP A 16 -3.79 -6.29 -22.30
C TRP A 16 -5.29 -6.27 -22.60
N LEU A 17 -6.14 -6.68 -21.65
CA LEU A 17 -7.60 -6.67 -21.80
C LEU A 17 -8.13 -5.26 -22.02
N VAL A 18 -7.65 -4.29 -21.24
CA VAL A 18 -8.03 -2.87 -21.37
C VAL A 18 -7.62 -2.31 -22.73
N ARG A 19 -6.42 -2.63 -23.24
CA ARG A 19 -5.97 -2.23 -24.57
C ARG A 19 -6.82 -2.84 -25.70
N GLN A 20 -7.59 -3.90 -25.42
CA GLN A 20 -8.55 -4.52 -26.34
C GLN A 20 -9.99 -4.06 -26.07
N GLU A 21 -10.20 -3.05 -25.21
CA GLU A 21 -11.52 -2.54 -24.80
C GLU A 21 -12.44 -3.62 -24.19
N ARG A 22 -11.87 -4.66 -23.56
CA ARG A 22 -12.60 -5.81 -22.98
C ARG A 22 -12.97 -5.54 -21.53
N TRP A 23 -13.68 -4.45 -21.28
CA TRP A 23 -14.00 -3.98 -19.94
C TRP A 23 -14.93 -4.93 -19.16
N ASP A 24 -15.89 -5.57 -19.81
CA ASP A 24 -16.77 -6.56 -19.17
C ASP A 24 -15.98 -7.76 -18.64
N GLU A 25 -14.98 -8.21 -19.40
CA GLU A 25 -14.13 -9.32 -18.99
C GLU A 25 -13.22 -8.94 -17.81
N ILE A 26 -12.61 -7.76 -17.86
CA ILE A 26 -11.77 -7.30 -16.73
C ILE A 26 -12.63 -7.09 -15.47
N ALA A 27 -13.84 -6.55 -15.59
CA ALA A 27 -14.76 -6.37 -14.48
C ALA A 27 -15.12 -7.71 -13.82
N THR A 28 -15.41 -8.73 -14.63
CA THR A 28 -15.74 -10.08 -14.13
C THR A 28 -14.53 -10.72 -13.44
N LEU A 29 -13.36 -10.72 -14.07
CA LEU A 29 -12.15 -11.33 -13.53
C LEU A 29 -11.71 -10.67 -12.23
N LEU A 30 -11.81 -9.35 -12.17
CA LEU A 30 -11.41 -8.56 -11.02
C LEU A 30 -12.37 -8.76 -9.86
N HIS A 31 -13.68 -8.74 -10.13
CA HIS A 31 -14.70 -9.08 -9.13
C HIS A 31 -14.49 -10.49 -8.56
N ASP A 32 -14.27 -11.48 -9.41
CA ASP A 32 -14.03 -12.86 -8.99
C ASP A 32 -12.78 -12.99 -8.10
N ALA A 33 -11.67 -12.35 -8.49
CA ALA A 33 -10.44 -12.36 -7.72
C ALA A 33 -10.62 -11.68 -6.34
N ASP A 34 -11.36 -10.56 -6.31
CA ASP A 34 -11.66 -9.82 -5.08
C ASP A 34 -12.55 -10.63 -4.12
N MET A 35 -13.63 -11.20 -4.64
CA MET A 35 -14.55 -12.00 -3.83
C MET A 35 -13.93 -13.30 -3.29
N ARG A 36 -13.00 -13.90 -4.05
CA ARG A 36 -12.22 -15.08 -3.60
C ARG A 36 -11.03 -14.70 -2.71
N ARG A 37 -10.74 -13.41 -2.56
CA ARG A 37 -9.54 -12.91 -1.87
C ARG A 37 -8.26 -13.56 -2.42
N GLU A 38 -8.21 -13.70 -3.75
CA GLU A 38 -7.11 -14.36 -4.42
C GLU A 38 -5.81 -13.57 -4.22
N MET A 39 -4.75 -14.27 -3.85
CA MET A 39 -3.46 -13.66 -3.52
C MET A 39 -2.31 -14.38 -4.24
N THR A 40 -1.24 -13.64 -4.52
CA THR A 40 0.03 -14.21 -4.96
C THR A 40 0.73 -14.93 -3.79
N PRO A 41 1.78 -15.73 -4.06
CA PRO A 41 2.58 -16.35 -3.00
C PRO A 41 3.12 -15.33 -1.98
N GLY A 42 3.50 -14.13 -2.41
CA GLY A 42 3.97 -13.03 -1.56
C GLY A 42 2.87 -12.18 -0.93
N ALA A 43 1.65 -12.70 -0.85
CA ALA A 43 0.48 -12.05 -0.23
C ALA A 43 0.07 -10.71 -0.89
N MET A 44 0.22 -10.59 -2.22
CA MET A 44 -0.36 -9.47 -2.97
C MET A 44 -1.76 -9.84 -3.46
N PRO A 45 -2.80 -9.03 -3.19
CA PRO A 45 -4.14 -9.29 -3.74
C PRO A 45 -4.14 -9.20 -5.27
N VAL A 46 -4.63 -10.25 -5.90
CA VAL A 46 -4.71 -10.33 -7.38
C VAL A 46 -5.62 -9.23 -7.93
N ALA A 47 -6.73 -8.92 -7.25
CA ALA A 47 -7.62 -7.83 -7.64
C ALA A 47 -6.91 -6.47 -7.68
N GLU A 48 -6.06 -6.14 -6.69
CA GLU A 48 -5.28 -4.91 -6.68
C GLU A 48 -4.25 -4.86 -7.82
N LEU A 49 -3.58 -6.01 -8.11
CA LEU A 49 -2.63 -6.11 -9.22
C LEU A 49 -3.31 -5.89 -10.57
N MET A 50 -4.50 -6.49 -10.76
CA MET A 50 -5.27 -6.31 -11.98
C MET A 50 -5.82 -4.89 -12.11
N ALA A 51 -6.31 -4.29 -11.03
CA ALA A 51 -6.77 -2.90 -11.02
C ALA A 51 -5.62 -1.93 -11.34
N PHE A 52 -4.41 -2.20 -10.86
CA PHE A 52 -3.21 -1.43 -11.24
C PHE A 52 -2.90 -1.60 -12.73
N GLY A 53 -2.85 -2.84 -13.23
CA GLY A 53 -2.60 -3.11 -14.65
C GLY A 53 -3.62 -2.43 -15.57
N ALA A 54 -4.90 -2.39 -15.17
CA ALA A 54 -5.97 -1.78 -15.96
C ALA A 54 -5.80 -0.25 -16.14
N ARG A 55 -5.18 0.44 -15.19
CA ARG A 55 -4.96 1.89 -15.25
C ARG A 55 -3.52 2.30 -15.57
N ALA A 56 -2.62 1.34 -15.69
CA ALA A 56 -1.17 1.57 -15.78
C ALA A 56 -0.77 2.49 -16.94
N ASP A 57 -1.34 2.33 -18.12
CA ASP A 57 -1.01 3.17 -19.28
C ASP A 57 -1.37 4.64 -19.05
N VAL A 58 -2.51 4.91 -18.40
CA VAL A 58 -2.97 6.27 -18.09
C VAL A 58 -2.08 6.92 -17.04
N ILE A 59 -1.71 6.16 -16.00
CA ILE A 59 -0.88 6.66 -14.91
C ILE A 59 0.54 6.95 -15.41
N LEU A 60 1.16 6.00 -16.12
CA LEU A 60 2.52 6.18 -16.66
C LEU A 60 2.62 7.36 -17.61
N ALA A 61 1.59 7.60 -18.42
CA ALA A 61 1.54 8.77 -19.29
C ALA A 61 1.47 10.08 -18.50
N ALA A 62 0.66 10.12 -17.43
CA ALA A 62 0.53 11.29 -16.56
C ALA A 62 1.83 11.54 -15.76
N GLU A 63 2.42 10.52 -15.17
CA GLU A 63 3.68 10.60 -14.43
C GLU A 63 4.82 11.11 -15.34
N HIS A 64 4.91 10.58 -16.55
CA HIS A 64 5.91 11.02 -17.52
C HIS A 64 5.73 12.50 -17.90
N ALA A 65 4.48 12.91 -18.13
CA ALA A 65 4.14 14.29 -18.47
C ALA A 65 4.40 15.28 -17.31
N LEU A 66 4.40 14.79 -16.06
CA LEU A 66 4.56 15.58 -14.83
C LEU A 66 5.94 15.38 -14.16
N TYR A 67 6.89 14.75 -14.86
CA TYR A 67 8.18 14.32 -14.29
C TYR A 67 8.92 15.41 -13.50
N ASP A 68 8.85 16.67 -13.95
CA ASP A 68 9.47 17.81 -13.27
C ASP A 68 8.43 18.65 -12.46
N GLY A 69 7.27 18.10 -12.13
CA GLY A 69 6.17 18.82 -11.47
C GLY A 69 5.55 19.92 -12.34
N LYS A 70 5.93 19.99 -13.63
CA LYS A 70 5.37 20.90 -14.63
C LYS A 70 4.91 20.07 -15.82
N PRO A 71 3.63 20.23 -16.25
CA PRO A 71 3.18 19.54 -17.44
C PRO A 71 3.99 19.99 -18.65
N ALA A 72 4.40 19.04 -19.48
CA ALA A 72 4.94 19.34 -20.79
C ALA A 72 3.90 20.14 -21.60
N SER A 73 4.33 21.15 -22.36
CA SER A 73 3.47 22.12 -23.03
C SER A 73 2.45 21.54 -24.01
N ASP A 74 2.69 20.33 -24.48
CA ASP A 74 1.93 19.59 -25.48
C ASP A 74 1.45 18.22 -24.98
N ALA A 75 1.60 17.92 -23.68
CA ALA A 75 1.17 16.66 -23.13
C ALA A 75 -0.36 16.59 -22.99
N PRO A 76 -1.01 15.54 -23.53
CA PRO A 76 -2.46 15.35 -23.39
C PRO A 76 -2.79 14.78 -21.99
N LEU A 77 -2.50 15.55 -20.92
CA LEU A 77 -2.65 15.13 -19.54
C LEU A 77 -4.02 14.58 -19.18
N MET A 78 -5.07 15.09 -19.81
CA MET A 78 -6.45 14.73 -19.50
C MET A 78 -6.99 13.58 -20.36
N ALA A 79 -6.42 13.33 -21.52
CA ALA A 79 -7.01 12.39 -22.49
C ALA A 79 -7.16 10.97 -21.94
N GLY A 80 -6.17 10.49 -21.17
CA GLY A 80 -6.21 9.16 -20.57
C GLY A 80 -7.27 9.03 -19.47
N ILE A 81 -7.36 10.00 -18.57
CA ILE A 81 -8.35 9.96 -17.48
C ILE A 81 -9.77 10.20 -18.01
N GLU A 82 -9.94 11.06 -19.01
CA GLU A 82 -11.22 11.25 -19.69
C GLU A 82 -11.71 9.98 -20.37
N ALA A 83 -10.82 9.21 -20.98
CA ALA A 83 -11.16 7.91 -21.54
C ALA A 83 -11.64 6.93 -20.45
N LEU A 84 -10.99 6.88 -19.29
CA LEU A 84 -11.44 6.06 -18.17
C LEU A 84 -12.79 6.53 -17.59
N GLU A 85 -13.05 7.83 -17.56
CA GLU A 85 -14.36 8.39 -17.17
C GLU A 85 -15.48 7.98 -18.14
N HIS A 86 -15.21 7.89 -19.45
CA HIS A 86 -16.17 7.37 -20.40
C HIS A 86 -16.48 5.88 -20.14
N VAL A 87 -15.44 5.08 -19.88
CA VAL A 87 -15.63 3.67 -19.48
C VAL A 87 -16.48 3.56 -18.21
N LEU A 88 -16.23 4.41 -17.21
CA LEU A 88 -17.03 4.44 -16.00
C LEU A 88 -18.51 4.77 -16.30
N ALA A 89 -18.77 5.70 -17.20
CA ALA A 89 -20.13 6.04 -17.60
C ALA A 89 -20.85 4.88 -18.27
N ASP A 90 -20.14 4.10 -19.12
CA ASP A 90 -20.67 2.90 -19.77
C ASP A 90 -20.90 1.74 -18.80
N HIS A 91 -20.18 1.72 -17.66
CA HIS A 91 -20.22 0.69 -16.63
C HIS A 91 -20.61 1.25 -15.24
N ALA A 92 -21.56 2.18 -15.21
CA ALA A 92 -21.91 2.96 -14.01
C ALA A 92 -22.31 2.13 -12.77
N GLU A 93 -22.78 0.91 -12.97
CA GLU A 93 -23.17 -0.02 -11.88
C GLU A 93 -22.02 -0.92 -11.41
N SER A 94 -20.82 -0.79 -11.98
CA SER A 94 -19.69 -1.67 -11.68
C SER A 94 -18.78 -1.10 -10.59
N PRO A 95 -18.81 -1.65 -9.36
CA PRO A 95 -17.95 -1.18 -8.26
C PRO A 95 -16.46 -1.37 -8.56
N VAL A 96 -16.09 -2.39 -9.33
CA VAL A 96 -14.68 -2.65 -9.64
C VAL A 96 -14.15 -1.69 -10.70
N ILE A 97 -14.97 -1.28 -11.68
CA ILE A 97 -14.59 -0.23 -12.64
C ILE A 97 -14.49 1.12 -11.92
N ALA A 98 -15.43 1.42 -11.02
CA ALA A 98 -15.35 2.61 -10.16
C ALA A 98 -14.05 2.63 -9.34
N ALA A 99 -13.63 1.49 -8.76
CA ALA A 99 -12.36 1.39 -8.05
C ALA A 99 -11.15 1.67 -8.94
N ILE A 100 -11.12 1.14 -10.17
CA ILE A 100 -10.02 1.39 -11.13
C ILE A 100 -9.91 2.89 -11.44
N VAL A 101 -11.05 3.55 -11.76
CA VAL A 101 -11.06 4.96 -12.17
C VAL A 101 -10.75 5.87 -11.00
N ALA A 102 -11.31 5.59 -9.81
CA ALA A 102 -11.01 6.35 -8.59
C ALA A 102 -9.53 6.26 -8.22
N GLN A 103 -8.94 5.05 -8.29
CA GLN A 103 -7.50 4.88 -8.05
C GLN A 103 -6.65 5.61 -9.10
N ALA A 104 -7.08 5.62 -10.39
CA ALA A 104 -6.38 6.39 -11.42
C ALA A 104 -6.37 7.90 -11.10
N HIS A 105 -7.49 8.45 -10.62
CA HIS A 105 -7.53 9.84 -10.15
C HIS A 105 -6.56 10.06 -8.98
N MET A 106 -6.55 9.20 -7.98
CA MET A 106 -5.64 9.33 -6.83
C MET A 106 -4.17 9.26 -7.24
N ASP A 107 -3.80 8.31 -8.11
CA ASP A 107 -2.44 8.16 -8.63
C ASP A 107 -1.99 9.42 -9.41
N ILE A 108 -2.85 9.96 -10.26
CA ILE A 108 -2.59 11.22 -10.99
C ILE A 108 -2.49 12.40 -10.01
N GLY A 109 -3.34 12.44 -8.99
CA GLY A 109 -3.25 13.44 -7.92
C GLY A 109 -1.87 13.43 -7.25
N TRP A 110 -1.37 12.25 -6.90
CA TRP A 110 -0.02 12.09 -6.34
C TRP A 110 1.08 12.48 -7.32
N ALA A 111 0.93 12.19 -8.62
CA ALA A 111 1.87 12.64 -9.65
C ALA A 111 1.94 14.18 -9.73
N TRP A 112 0.81 14.87 -9.58
CA TRP A 112 0.77 16.32 -9.49
C TRP A 112 1.45 16.86 -8.24
N ARG A 113 1.18 16.26 -7.07
CA ARG A 113 1.73 16.70 -5.79
C ARG A 113 3.23 16.48 -5.70
N GLY A 114 3.70 15.34 -6.21
CA GLY A 114 5.08 14.90 -6.04
C GLY A 114 5.40 14.47 -4.60
N THR A 115 6.69 14.22 -4.35
CA THR A 115 7.21 13.67 -3.08
C THR A 115 7.77 14.73 -2.12
N GLY A 116 7.76 16.00 -2.50
CA GLY A 116 8.28 17.12 -1.69
C GLY A 116 7.47 17.39 -0.42
N TRP A 117 8.05 18.22 0.47
CA TRP A 117 7.33 18.72 1.64
C TRP A 117 6.12 19.55 1.21
N ASP A 118 5.09 19.57 2.03
CA ASP A 118 3.83 20.26 1.71
C ASP A 118 4.03 21.76 1.45
N SER A 119 4.96 22.38 2.17
CA SER A 119 5.39 23.77 1.96
C SER A 119 6.00 24.06 0.58
N ASP A 120 6.53 23.04 -0.07
CA ASP A 120 7.27 23.16 -1.34
C ASP A 120 6.40 22.84 -2.55
N VAL A 121 5.17 22.34 -2.32
CA VAL A 121 4.22 21.98 -3.39
C VAL A 121 3.63 23.26 -3.99
N PRO A 122 3.78 23.52 -5.31
CA PRO A 122 3.18 24.67 -5.95
C PRO A 122 1.65 24.67 -5.78
N ALA A 123 1.05 25.83 -5.55
CA ALA A 123 -0.40 25.97 -5.34
C ALA A 123 -1.25 25.32 -6.45
N ARG A 124 -0.81 25.39 -7.70
CA ARG A 124 -1.46 24.73 -8.83
C ARG A 124 -1.45 23.20 -8.68
N ASN A 125 -0.33 22.64 -8.26
CA ASN A 125 -0.16 21.19 -8.10
C ASN A 125 -1.02 20.69 -6.93
N HIS A 126 -1.05 21.46 -5.85
CA HIS A 126 -1.93 21.16 -4.71
C HIS A 126 -3.41 21.21 -5.12
N ALA A 127 -3.83 22.22 -5.89
CA ALA A 127 -5.20 22.32 -6.38
C ALA A 127 -5.58 21.13 -7.28
N ALA A 128 -4.66 20.69 -8.16
CA ALA A 128 -4.88 19.51 -9.00
C ALA A 128 -4.98 18.23 -8.15
N PHE A 129 -4.10 18.06 -7.15
CA PHE A 129 -4.16 16.96 -6.21
C PHE A 129 -5.52 16.88 -5.51
N VAL A 130 -5.99 17.99 -4.94
CA VAL A 130 -7.29 18.05 -4.26
C VAL A 130 -8.43 17.69 -5.21
N ALA A 131 -8.45 18.27 -6.42
CA ALA A 131 -9.51 18.03 -7.41
C ALA A 131 -9.59 16.54 -7.82
N HIS A 132 -8.45 15.87 -7.97
CA HIS A 132 -8.43 14.44 -8.28
C HIS A 132 -8.94 13.59 -7.11
N PHE A 133 -8.60 13.92 -5.86
CA PHE A 133 -9.11 13.22 -4.69
C PHE A 133 -10.61 13.44 -4.47
N GLU A 134 -11.12 14.68 -4.66
CA GLU A 134 -12.55 14.99 -4.63
C GLU A 134 -13.30 14.19 -5.71
N ARG A 135 -12.72 14.08 -6.91
CA ARG A 135 -13.35 13.28 -7.98
C ARG A 135 -13.36 11.78 -7.62
N ALA A 136 -12.29 11.24 -7.07
CA ALA A 136 -12.26 9.85 -6.60
C ALA A 136 -13.35 9.58 -5.53
N GLU A 137 -13.56 10.52 -4.60
CA GLU A 137 -14.62 10.42 -3.60
C GLU A 137 -16.02 10.38 -4.24
N GLN A 138 -16.30 11.27 -5.20
CA GLN A 138 -17.56 11.26 -5.94
C GLN A 138 -17.82 9.95 -6.68
N ILE A 139 -16.78 9.35 -7.28
CA ILE A 139 -16.87 8.08 -8.00
C ILE A 139 -17.20 6.93 -7.04
N LEU A 140 -16.63 6.93 -5.85
CA LEU A 140 -16.79 5.84 -4.88
C LEU A 140 -18.06 5.93 -4.04
N ALA A 141 -18.60 7.12 -3.82
CA ALA A 141 -19.75 7.35 -2.95
C ALA A 141 -20.98 6.45 -3.23
N PRO A 142 -21.36 6.15 -4.49
CA PRO A 142 -22.47 5.25 -4.76
C PRO A 142 -22.26 3.81 -4.26
N PHE A 143 -20.99 3.40 -4.05
CA PHE A 143 -20.57 2.04 -3.69
C PHE A 143 -20.16 1.87 -2.23
N ASP A 144 -20.42 2.84 -1.36
CA ASP A 144 -20.05 2.79 0.06
C ASP A 144 -20.54 1.51 0.77
N LYS A 145 -21.75 1.05 0.43
CA LYS A 145 -22.33 -0.18 0.99
C LYS A 145 -21.58 -1.44 0.56
N ASP A 146 -20.94 -1.43 -0.62
CA ASP A 146 -20.28 -2.60 -1.19
C ASP A 146 -18.89 -2.83 -0.55
N THR A 147 -18.34 -1.81 0.14
CA THR A 147 -17.07 -1.91 0.88
C THR A 147 -17.10 -2.97 1.97
N ALA A 148 -18.28 -3.32 2.48
CA ALA A 148 -18.43 -4.34 3.50
C ALA A 148 -18.14 -5.77 3.01
N ALA A 149 -18.10 -5.99 1.69
CA ALA A 149 -17.85 -7.29 1.09
C ALA A 149 -16.60 -7.34 0.18
N SER A 150 -16.15 -6.17 -0.32
CA SER A 150 -15.06 -6.03 -1.29
C SER A 150 -13.79 -5.49 -0.63
N PRO A 151 -12.74 -6.32 -0.44
CA PRO A 151 -11.42 -5.85 -0.03
C PRO A 151 -10.85 -4.77 -0.96
N LEU A 152 -11.04 -4.88 -2.27
CA LEU A 152 -10.58 -3.90 -3.24
C LEU A 152 -11.20 -2.51 -3.02
N LEU A 153 -12.53 -2.45 -2.86
CA LEU A 153 -13.22 -1.19 -2.57
C LEU A 153 -12.79 -0.61 -1.23
N ALA A 154 -12.73 -1.44 -0.19
CA ALA A 154 -12.27 -1.02 1.12
C ALA A 154 -10.83 -0.48 1.07
N ALA A 155 -9.94 -1.12 0.32
CA ALA A 155 -8.57 -0.65 0.11
C ALA A 155 -8.54 0.69 -0.66
N THR A 156 -9.40 0.84 -1.67
CA THR A 156 -9.52 2.09 -2.44
C THR A 156 -10.02 3.24 -1.55
N HIS A 157 -10.98 2.99 -0.67
CA HIS A 157 -11.42 3.98 0.34
C HIS A 157 -10.34 4.29 1.38
N CYS A 158 -9.50 3.33 1.76
CA CYS A 158 -8.35 3.60 2.63
C CYS A 158 -7.30 4.47 1.90
N ALA A 159 -7.08 4.27 0.61
CA ALA A 159 -6.15 5.08 -0.18
C ALA A 159 -6.57 6.56 -0.26
N GLN A 160 -7.86 6.87 -0.23
CA GLN A 160 -8.37 8.25 -0.17
C GLN A 160 -7.88 9.03 1.05
N LEU A 161 -7.59 8.35 2.16
CA LEU A 161 -7.11 8.99 3.38
C LEU A 161 -5.82 9.79 3.17
N GLY A 162 -5.04 9.45 2.15
CA GLY A 162 -3.83 10.19 1.79
C GLY A 162 -4.09 11.61 1.28
N GLY A 163 -5.31 11.92 0.84
CA GLY A 163 -5.67 13.24 0.28
C GLY A 163 -6.86 13.93 0.93
N THR A 164 -7.69 13.20 1.68
CA THR A 164 -8.93 13.76 2.25
C THR A 164 -8.82 14.13 3.73
N GLY A 165 -7.77 13.67 4.40
CA GLY A 165 -7.65 13.85 5.84
C GLY A 165 -8.62 12.96 6.64
N GLY A 166 -8.55 13.05 7.96
CA GLY A 166 -9.40 12.31 8.88
C GLY A 166 -8.86 12.36 10.30
N ASP A 167 -9.70 12.11 11.30
CA ASP A 167 -9.17 11.86 12.62
C ASP A 167 -8.60 10.43 12.72
N ALA A 168 -7.66 10.25 13.61
CA ALA A 168 -6.95 8.99 13.76
C ALA A 168 -7.86 7.79 14.06
N ARG A 169 -8.99 8.00 14.73
CA ARG A 169 -9.95 6.93 15.03
C ARG A 169 -10.68 6.50 13.77
N ALA A 170 -11.14 7.45 12.96
CA ALA A 170 -11.79 7.14 11.68
C ALA A 170 -10.83 6.41 10.73
N VAL A 171 -9.55 6.79 10.71
CA VAL A 171 -8.48 6.10 9.97
C VAL A 171 -8.34 4.66 10.47
N ALA A 172 -8.17 4.46 11.77
CA ALA A 172 -8.02 3.13 12.37
C ALA A 172 -9.24 2.25 12.09
N ASP A 173 -10.46 2.78 12.22
CA ASP A 173 -11.69 2.05 11.98
C ASP A 173 -11.86 1.62 10.50
N ARG A 174 -11.40 2.43 9.53
CA ARG A 174 -11.39 2.05 8.12
C ARG A 174 -10.41 0.92 7.84
N TYR A 175 -9.20 1.03 8.34
CA TYR A 175 -8.20 -0.03 8.18
C TYR A 175 -8.58 -1.31 8.90
N ALA A 176 -9.17 -1.22 10.10
CA ALA A 176 -9.65 -2.39 10.83
C ALA A 176 -10.66 -3.20 10.02
N ARG A 177 -11.63 -2.53 9.37
CA ARG A 177 -12.59 -3.18 8.48
C ARG A 177 -11.92 -3.86 7.27
N LEU A 178 -10.96 -3.20 6.64
CA LEU A 178 -10.20 -3.78 5.53
C LEU A 178 -9.39 -5.01 5.97
N ILE A 179 -8.76 -4.94 7.15
CA ILE A 179 -8.02 -6.07 7.73
C ILE A 179 -8.95 -7.24 8.01
N ASP A 180 -10.17 -6.98 8.55
CA ASP A 180 -11.17 -8.03 8.81
C ASP A 180 -11.65 -8.74 7.52
N LEU A 181 -11.71 -8.02 6.39
CA LEU A 181 -12.08 -8.60 5.10
C LEU A 181 -11.02 -9.54 4.51
N ASN A 182 -9.75 -9.27 4.77
CA ASN A 182 -8.63 -10.10 4.32
C ASN A 182 -7.45 -10.03 5.31
N PRO A 183 -7.54 -10.74 6.44
CA PRO A 183 -6.53 -10.68 7.50
C PRO A 183 -5.17 -11.23 7.09
N GLU A 184 -5.10 -12.03 6.04
CA GLU A 184 -3.83 -12.56 5.51
C GLU A 184 -3.04 -11.54 4.67
N ASN A 185 -3.64 -10.40 4.33
CA ASN A 185 -2.96 -9.33 3.61
C ASN A 185 -2.26 -8.37 4.60
N PRO A 186 -0.92 -8.32 4.66
CA PRO A 186 -0.21 -7.46 5.60
C PRO A 186 -0.19 -5.98 5.17
N ARG A 187 -0.50 -5.66 3.91
CA ARG A 187 -0.35 -4.30 3.37
C ARG A 187 -1.24 -3.26 4.05
N PRO A 188 -2.54 -3.55 4.36
CA PRO A 188 -3.36 -2.61 5.12
C PRO A 188 -2.82 -2.30 6.51
N MET A 189 -2.20 -3.28 7.18
CA MET A 189 -1.58 -3.08 8.50
C MET A 189 -0.41 -2.11 8.40
N ARG A 190 0.47 -2.30 7.41
CA ARG A 190 1.62 -1.42 7.13
C ARG A 190 1.17 0.01 6.79
N ALA A 191 0.18 0.15 5.91
CA ALA A 191 -0.36 1.44 5.52
C ALA A 191 -1.04 2.16 6.70
N MET A 192 -1.77 1.44 7.55
CA MET A 192 -2.36 1.98 8.78
C MET A 192 -1.29 2.57 9.69
N GLY A 193 -0.18 1.85 9.91
CA GLY A 193 0.92 2.33 10.73
C GLY A 193 1.46 3.66 10.25
N ASN A 194 1.67 3.83 8.95
CA ASN A 194 2.08 5.11 8.36
C ASN A 194 1.06 6.22 8.59
N HIS A 195 -0.22 5.96 8.35
CA HIS A 195 -1.28 6.97 8.51
C HIS A 195 -1.54 7.36 9.97
N LEU A 196 -1.15 6.52 10.93
CA LEU A 196 -1.24 6.83 12.36
C LEU A 196 -0.02 7.60 12.90
N LEU A 197 0.99 7.88 12.08
CA LEU A 197 2.07 8.78 12.47
C LEU A 197 1.57 10.22 12.64
N PRO A 198 2.18 11.01 13.57
CA PRO A 198 1.79 12.40 13.82
C PRO A 198 1.84 13.33 12.61
N ARG A 199 2.68 13.01 11.62
CA ARG A 199 2.77 13.76 10.36
C ARG A 199 1.53 13.59 9.45
N TRP A 200 0.65 12.62 9.74
CA TRP A 200 -0.59 12.37 9.01
C TRP A 200 -1.81 12.61 9.91
N HIS A 201 -2.32 11.58 10.55
CA HIS A 201 -3.63 11.65 11.22
C HIS A 201 -3.59 11.28 12.70
N GLY A 202 -2.46 10.73 13.21
CA GLY A 202 -2.43 10.10 14.52
C GLY A 202 -1.43 10.65 15.52
N SER A 203 -1.08 9.79 16.46
CA SER A 203 -0.07 10.00 17.48
C SER A 203 0.69 8.70 17.76
N TYR A 204 1.85 8.79 18.43
CA TYR A 204 2.62 7.59 18.79
C TYR A 204 1.84 6.66 19.73
N ASP A 205 1.07 7.20 20.67
CA ASP A 205 0.23 6.42 21.57
C ASP A 205 -0.89 5.68 20.80
N GLN A 206 -1.42 6.32 19.76
CA GLN A 206 -2.44 5.72 18.92
C GLN A 206 -1.87 4.66 17.99
N LEU A 207 -0.70 4.90 17.41
CA LEU A 207 0.03 3.90 16.64
C LEU A 207 0.28 2.63 17.47
N GLU A 208 0.78 2.78 18.70
CA GLU A 208 1.03 1.66 19.61
C GLU A 208 -0.26 0.93 19.98
N LEU A 209 -1.32 1.66 20.32
CA LEU A 209 -2.62 1.08 20.67
C LEU A 209 -3.19 0.25 19.50
N GLU A 210 -3.20 0.80 18.29
CA GLU A 210 -3.75 0.12 17.12
C GLU A 210 -2.85 -1.04 16.65
N ALA A 211 -1.54 -0.96 16.84
CA ALA A 211 -0.64 -2.08 16.59
C ALA A 211 -0.96 -3.28 17.50
N ARG A 212 -1.18 -3.05 18.80
CA ARG A 212 -1.58 -4.12 19.73
C ARG A 212 -2.98 -4.65 19.47
N ARG A 213 -3.93 -3.78 19.12
CA ARG A 213 -5.28 -4.20 18.72
C ARG A 213 -5.26 -5.05 17.46
N THR A 214 -4.38 -4.70 16.50
CA THR A 214 -4.22 -5.46 15.26
C THR A 214 -3.61 -6.83 15.53
N ALA A 215 -2.60 -6.94 16.41
CA ALA A 215 -2.08 -8.23 16.83
C ALA A 215 -3.18 -9.13 17.42
N ALA A 216 -3.98 -8.61 18.34
CA ALA A 216 -5.10 -9.36 18.91
C ALA A 216 -6.17 -9.73 17.86
N ARG A 217 -6.47 -8.82 16.92
CA ARG A 217 -7.44 -9.03 15.83
C ARG A 217 -7.01 -10.11 14.85
N THR A 218 -5.71 -10.20 14.57
CA THR A 218 -5.13 -11.09 13.55
C THR A 218 -4.31 -12.22 14.17
N GLU A 219 -4.53 -12.54 15.44
CA GLU A 219 -3.78 -13.55 16.20
C GLU A 219 -3.77 -14.91 15.48
N GLU A 220 -4.91 -15.32 14.93
CA GLU A 220 -5.04 -16.58 14.19
C GLU A 220 -4.13 -16.61 12.95
N SER A 221 -4.08 -15.51 12.17
CA SER A 221 -3.30 -15.42 10.94
C SER A 221 -1.83 -15.11 11.19
N TRP A 222 -1.50 -14.25 12.17
CA TRP A 222 -0.17 -13.67 12.32
C TRP A 222 0.44 -13.80 13.71
N GLY A 223 -0.32 -14.18 14.77
CA GLY A 223 0.16 -14.10 16.15
C GLY A 223 0.56 -12.67 16.52
N ALA A 224 1.73 -12.50 17.14
CA ALA A 224 2.32 -11.18 17.40
C ALA A 224 2.69 -10.43 16.10
N GLY A 225 2.74 -11.10 14.95
CA GLY A 225 3.10 -10.52 13.65
C GLY A 225 2.19 -9.37 13.20
N GLY A 226 0.93 -9.32 13.65
CA GLY A 226 0.04 -8.18 13.40
C GLY A 226 0.60 -6.86 13.96
N TYR A 227 1.22 -6.89 15.15
CA TYR A 227 1.94 -5.76 15.71
C TYR A 227 3.12 -5.34 14.83
N THR A 228 3.93 -6.32 14.45
CA THR A 228 5.11 -6.09 13.61
C THR A 228 4.73 -5.45 12.27
N TRP A 229 3.70 -5.93 11.60
CA TRP A 229 3.25 -5.36 10.33
C TRP A 229 2.79 -3.92 10.45
N VAL A 230 2.08 -3.55 11.53
CA VAL A 230 1.66 -2.14 11.74
C VAL A 230 2.87 -1.24 11.98
N GLN A 231 3.83 -1.67 12.79
CA GLN A 231 5.01 -0.88 13.10
C GLN A 231 6.04 -0.81 11.97
N PHE A 232 6.02 -1.76 11.05
CA PHE A 232 7.11 -2.04 10.08
C PHE A 232 7.57 -0.83 9.28
N ASP A 233 6.65 -0.16 8.57
CA ASP A 233 7.00 1.02 7.78
C ASP A 233 7.06 2.29 8.63
N ALA A 234 6.25 2.38 9.69
CA ALA A 234 6.24 3.53 10.59
C ALA A 234 7.61 3.77 11.23
N ILE A 235 8.26 2.71 11.75
CA ILE A 235 9.57 2.82 12.39
C ILE A 235 10.72 3.06 11.41
N SER A 236 10.55 2.75 10.12
CA SER A 236 11.54 3.07 9.09
C SER A 236 11.54 4.55 8.73
N CYS A 237 10.36 5.19 8.77
CA CYS A 237 10.19 6.59 8.36
C CYS A 237 10.22 7.59 9.52
N ASP A 238 10.08 7.16 10.77
CA ASP A 238 9.96 8.05 11.93
C ASP A 238 10.83 7.56 13.10
N ALA A 239 11.84 8.37 13.45
CA ALA A 239 12.82 8.03 14.48
C ALA A 239 12.18 7.91 15.88
N ARG A 240 11.13 8.71 16.18
CA ARG A 240 10.47 8.64 17.48
C ARG A 240 9.53 7.44 17.58
N ALA A 241 8.87 7.06 16.49
CA ALA A 241 8.14 5.80 16.45
C ALA A 241 9.09 4.62 16.69
N CYS A 242 10.28 4.64 16.06
CA CYS A 242 11.31 3.63 16.27
C CYS A 242 11.79 3.61 17.73
N ALA A 243 12.07 4.76 18.35
CA ALA A 243 12.52 4.84 19.74
C ALA A 243 11.48 4.34 20.76
N ASN A 244 10.19 4.42 20.43
CA ASN A 244 9.09 3.99 21.30
C ASN A 244 8.67 2.53 21.09
N LEU A 245 9.30 1.80 20.17
CA LEU A 245 8.92 0.44 19.79
C LEU A 245 9.08 -0.54 20.97
N ASP A 246 8.10 -1.42 21.17
CA ASP A 246 8.27 -2.62 22.00
C ASP A 246 9.08 -3.66 21.21
N VAL A 247 10.41 -3.57 21.32
CA VAL A 247 11.33 -4.40 20.51
C VAL A 247 11.16 -5.89 20.77
N PRO A 248 11.02 -6.37 22.01
CA PRO A 248 10.76 -7.79 22.27
C PRO A 248 9.50 -8.28 21.56
N PHE A 249 8.40 -7.54 21.62
CA PHE A 249 7.15 -7.94 20.96
C PHE A 249 7.23 -7.85 19.44
N PHE A 250 7.94 -6.87 18.90
CA PHE A 250 8.23 -6.77 17.46
C PHE A 250 9.03 -7.97 16.97
N ILE A 251 10.07 -8.40 17.70
CA ILE A 251 10.88 -9.58 17.33
C ILE A 251 10.09 -10.88 17.45
N GLU A 252 9.24 -11.01 18.47
CA GLU A 252 8.28 -12.12 18.57
C GLU A 252 7.41 -12.18 17.31
N GLY A 253 6.88 -11.03 16.88
CA GLY A 253 6.08 -10.94 15.67
C GLY A 253 6.85 -11.32 14.39
N LEU A 254 8.14 -10.96 14.26
CA LEU A 254 8.96 -11.44 13.13
C LEU A 254 9.03 -12.98 13.10
N ARG A 255 9.20 -13.63 14.26
CA ARG A 255 9.22 -15.10 14.35
C ARG A 255 7.88 -15.70 14.01
N ASP A 256 6.79 -15.12 14.51
CA ASP A 256 5.42 -15.57 14.22
C ASP A 256 5.07 -15.46 12.73
N ILE A 257 5.45 -14.36 12.09
CA ILE A 257 5.28 -14.19 10.64
C ILE A 257 5.98 -15.31 9.88
N LEU A 258 7.26 -15.55 10.17
CA LEU A 258 8.06 -16.56 9.48
C LEU A 258 7.61 -18.01 9.78
N ALA A 259 7.06 -18.25 10.96
CA ALA A 259 6.49 -19.55 11.29
C ALA A 259 5.20 -19.85 10.52
N ARG A 260 4.35 -18.83 10.30
CA ARG A 260 3.07 -18.95 9.59
C ARG A 260 3.19 -18.79 8.07
N ARG A 261 4.16 -18.00 7.62
CA ARG A 261 4.44 -17.70 6.21
C ARG A 261 5.93 -17.96 5.91
N PRO A 262 6.35 -19.23 5.85
CA PRO A 262 7.76 -19.61 5.62
C PRO A 262 8.18 -19.51 4.14
N ASP A 263 7.47 -18.71 3.33
CA ASP A 263 7.78 -18.54 1.92
C ASP A 263 9.03 -17.66 1.70
N PRO A 264 9.79 -17.90 0.61
CA PRO A 264 11.01 -17.14 0.34
C PRO A 264 10.80 -15.64 0.17
N HIS A 265 9.64 -15.20 -0.36
CA HIS A 265 9.35 -13.78 -0.52
C HIS A 265 9.26 -13.07 0.83
N THR A 266 8.49 -13.63 1.77
CA THR A 266 8.34 -13.10 3.13
C THR A 266 9.69 -13.08 3.87
N ALA A 267 10.48 -14.14 3.78
CA ALA A 267 11.81 -14.19 4.41
C ALA A 267 12.74 -13.09 3.85
N ASN A 268 12.80 -12.93 2.52
CA ASN A 268 13.58 -11.87 1.89
C ASN A 268 13.08 -10.46 2.25
N LEU A 269 11.75 -10.24 2.27
CA LEU A 269 11.17 -8.96 2.64
C LEU A 269 11.60 -8.56 4.05
N LEU A 270 11.39 -9.42 5.03
CA LEU A 270 11.73 -9.13 6.42
C LEU A 270 13.24 -8.95 6.61
N ALA A 271 14.08 -9.84 6.03
CA ALA A 271 15.53 -9.73 6.12
C ALA A 271 16.05 -8.42 5.51
N ALA A 272 15.60 -8.08 4.30
CA ALA A 272 16.05 -6.90 3.58
C ALA A 272 15.67 -5.61 4.30
N TYR A 273 14.44 -5.50 4.81
CA TYR A 273 13.99 -4.33 5.54
C TYR A 273 14.65 -4.20 6.92
N CYS A 274 14.81 -5.29 7.67
CA CYS A 274 15.57 -5.25 8.92
C CYS A 274 17.02 -4.80 8.69
N ALA A 275 17.68 -5.32 7.64
CA ALA A 275 19.08 -5.00 7.34
C ALA A 275 19.28 -3.58 6.81
N SER A 276 18.36 -3.09 5.98
CA SER A 276 18.54 -1.88 5.17
C SER A 276 17.60 -0.75 5.53
N ALA A 277 16.30 -0.89 5.33
CA ALA A 277 15.35 0.21 5.50
C ALA A 277 15.22 0.65 6.98
N ILE A 278 15.26 -0.30 7.92
CA ILE A 278 15.15 -0.02 9.34
C ILE A 278 16.54 0.19 9.96
N GLY A 279 17.53 -0.62 9.55
CA GLY A 279 18.85 -0.66 10.18
C GLY A 279 19.83 0.41 9.71
N GLN A 280 19.70 0.95 8.49
CA GLN A 280 20.66 1.91 7.90
C GLN A 280 20.31 3.39 8.08
N ALA A 281 19.20 3.71 8.71
CA ALA A 281 18.96 5.09 9.09
C ALA A 281 20.15 5.59 9.92
N THR A 282 20.60 6.81 9.68
CA THR A 282 21.84 7.43 10.18
C THR A 282 22.19 6.92 11.57
N PRO A 283 23.42 6.39 11.80
CA PRO A 283 23.84 6.00 13.14
C PRO A 283 23.64 7.17 14.08
N SER A 284 22.68 7.08 14.97
CA SER A 284 22.47 8.04 16.04
C SER A 284 22.75 7.33 17.36
N GLU A 285 23.44 8.02 18.28
CA GLU A 285 23.68 7.53 19.63
C GLU A 285 22.41 7.60 20.50
N ASP A 286 21.26 7.94 19.89
CA ASP A 286 19.98 8.07 20.56
C ASP A 286 19.24 6.70 20.70
N ALA A 287 18.12 6.72 21.40
CA ALA A 287 17.30 5.54 21.65
C ALA A 287 16.86 4.85 20.33
N ALA A 288 16.59 5.59 19.28
CA ALA A 288 16.23 5.04 17.97
C ALA A 288 17.40 4.29 17.35
N GLY A 289 18.62 4.76 17.49
CA GLY A 289 19.84 4.08 17.01
C GLY A 289 20.04 2.71 17.64
N ALA A 290 19.82 2.60 18.95
CA ALA A 290 19.92 1.32 19.68
C ALA A 290 18.84 0.32 19.19
N VAL A 291 17.60 0.77 19.05
CA VAL A 291 16.48 -0.05 18.52
C VAL A 291 16.77 -0.54 17.10
N ARG A 292 17.24 0.34 16.22
CA ARG A 292 17.60 -0.02 14.84
C ARG A 292 18.71 -1.06 14.78
N ALA A 293 19.72 -0.94 15.64
CA ALA A 293 20.80 -1.92 15.70
C ALA A 293 20.27 -3.31 16.12
N GLU A 294 19.36 -3.37 17.09
CA GLU A 294 18.75 -4.64 17.52
C GLU A 294 17.89 -5.27 16.43
N ILE A 295 17.11 -4.45 15.70
CA ILE A 295 16.32 -4.93 14.57
C ILE A 295 17.22 -5.38 13.41
N ALA A 296 18.30 -4.65 13.11
CA ALA A 296 19.26 -5.03 12.08
C ALA A 296 19.91 -6.40 12.37
N ASP A 297 20.16 -6.71 13.63
CA ASP A 297 20.67 -8.02 14.03
C ASP A 297 19.68 -9.16 13.73
N CYS A 298 18.38 -8.87 13.65
CA CYS A 298 17.38 -9.87 13.26
C CYS A 298 17.61 -10.39 11.83
N ALA A 299 18.12 -9.57 10.91
CA ALA A 299 18.40 -9.99 9.55
C ALA A 299 19.35 -11.21 9.50
N ARG A 300 20.28 -11.33 10.45
CA ARG A 300 21.25 -12.44 10.49
C ARG A 300 20.60 -13.80 10.69
N TRP A 301 19.69 -13.91 11.67
CA TRP A 301 19.02 -15.18 11.91
C TRP A 301 17.93 -15.45 10.86
N ILE A 302 17.27 -14.42 10.32
CA ILE A 302 16.31 -14.60 9.23
C ILE A 302 17.01 -15.17 8.00
N VAL A 303 18.15 -14.59 7.60
CA VAL A 303 18.94 -15.09 6.46
C VAL A 303 19.43 -16.51 6.69
N ARG A 304 19.98 -16.81 7.87
CA ARG A 304 20.54 -18.11 8.19
C ARG A 304 19.49 -19.21 8.24
N ASP A 305 18.33 -18.94 8.84
CA ASP A 305 17.37 -19.96 9.24
C ASP A 305 16.15 -20.07 8.29
N HIS A 306 15.84 -19.02 7.52
CA HIS A 306 14.62 -18.94 6.73
C HIS A 306 14.82 -18.64 5.25
N MET A 307 15.96 -18.07 4.82
CA MET A 307 16.19 -17.81 3.41
C MET A 307 16.71 -19.03 2.67
N THR A 308 16.00 -19.41 1.61
CA THR A 308 16.40 -20.52 0.71
C THR A 308 16.82 -20.02 -0.68
N GLU A 309 16.42 -18.82 -1.03
CA GLU A 309 16.79 -18.14 -2.29
C GLU A 309 16.87 -16.63 -2.07
N LEU A 310 17.54 -15.91 -2.96
CA LEU A 310 17.67 -14.46 -2.91
C LEU A 310 16.68 -13.79 -3.88
N HIS A 311 15.96 -12.76 -3.40
CA HIS A 311 15.07 -11.91 -4.18
C HIS A 311 15.69 -10.51 -4.39
N PRO A 312 16.56 -10.33 -5.40
CA PRO A 312 17.40 -9.13 -5.54
C PRO A 312 16.62 -7.82 -5.56
N MET A 313 15.41 -7.82 -6.15
CA MET A 313 14.58 -6.61 -6.24
C MET A 313 14.10 -6.13 -4.88
N LEU A 314 13.76 -7.04 -3.95
CA LEU A 314 13.40 -6.67 -2.58
C LEU A 314 14.56 -6.00 -1.84
N TRP A 315 15.76 -6.57 -1.97
CA TRP A 315 16.96 -6.01 -1.36
C TRP A 315 17.33 -4.65 -1.96
N ALA A 316 17.25 -4.51 -3.29
CA ALA A 316 17.50 -3.24 -3.96
C ALA A 316 16.48 -2.15 -3.56
N HIS A 317 15.22 -2.54 -3.37
CA HIS A 317 14.16 -1.63 -2.92
C HIS A 317 14.40 -1.20 -1.46
N ALA A 318 14.63 -2.14 -0.56
CA ALA A 318 14.91 -1.84 0.84
C ALA A 318 16.17 -0.96 1.04
N ALA A 319 17.17 -1.10 0.17
CA ALA A 319 18.38 -0.28 0.23
C ALA A 319 18.19 1.18 -0.23
N ARG A 320 17.10 1.48 -0.92
CA ARG A 320 16.79 2.85 -1.38
C ARG A 320 15.95 3.64 -0.38
N GLY A 321 15.33 2.97 0.58
CA GLY A 321 14.44 3.54 1.60
C GLY A 321 13.01 3.63 1.12
#